data_411d8b2d41f3100f8a9da36ad899b894
#
_entry.id   411d8b2d41f3100f8a9da36ad899b894
#
_cell.length_a   1.000
_cell.length_b   1.000
_cell.length_c   1.000
_cell.angle_alpha   90.00
_cell.angle_beta   90.00
_cell.angle_gamma   90.00
#
_symmetry.space_group_name_H-M   'P 1'
#
loop_
_entity.id
_entity.type
_entity.pdbx_description
1 polymer ?
#
loop_
_entity_poly.entity_id
_entity_poly.type
_entity_poly.pdbx_seq_one_letter_code
_entity_poly.pdbx_strand_id
1 'polypeptide(L)'
;MNEFDSIRITEKGDTLSFEMTNELADSSHEAIFFLIRATSALIASVTKDDADPKEVAEAFGKTFSRHIAQDIQDERDCRAEETEKAKGGEKQ
;
A
#
# COMPACT_ATOMS: atom_id res chain seq x y z
N MET A 1 -23.31 9.49 -7.54
CA MET A 1 -22.05 9.30 -8.29
C MET A 1 -21.02 10.29 -7.80
N ASN A 2 -19.84 9.82 -7.47
CA ASN A 2 -18.75 10.70 -7.06
C ASN A 2 -18.01 11.23 -8.29
N GLU A 3 -17.83 12.54 -8.34
CA GLU A 3 -17.08 13.16 -9.42
C GLU A 3 -15.58 13.00 -9.24
N PHE A 4 -15.16 12.71 -8.03
CA PHE A 4 -13.75 12.64 -7.66
C PHE A 4 -13.39 11.24 -7.20
N ASP A 5 -12.21 10.81 -7.63
CA ASP A 5 -11.66 9.56 -7.12
C ASP A 5 -11.11 9.79 -5.73
N SER A 6 -11.34 8.84 -4.85
CA SER A 6 -10.81 8.93 -3.50
C SER A 6 -10.52 7.54 -2.95
N ILE A 7 -9.54 7.50 -2.05
CA ILE A 7 -9.22 6.31 -1.28
C ILE A 7 -9.23 6.73 0.19
N ARG A 8 -10.04 6.05 0.99
CA ARG A 8 -10.03 6.22 2.44
C ARG A 8 -9.25 5.06 3.04
N ILE A 9 -8.24 5.37 3.82
CA ILE A 9 -7.42 4.37 4.48
C ILE A 9 -7.66 4.50 5.97
N THR A 10 -8.05 3.40 6.60
CA THR A 10 -8.30 3.36 8.03
C THR A 10 -7.39 2.32 8.66
N GLU A 11 -6.67 2.72 9.69
CA GLU A 11 -5.85 1.81 10.47
C GLU A 11 -6.60 1.43 11.73
N LYS A 12 -6.70 0.14 11.98
CA LYS A 12 -7.37 -0.38 13.15
C LYS A 12 -6.53 -1.53 13.71
N GLY A 13 -5.80 -1.24 14.77
CA GLY A 13 -4.82 -2.17 15.28
C GLY A 13 -3.73 -2.38 14.23
N ASP A 14 -3.48 -3.63 13.84
CA ASP A 14 -2.49 -3.98 12.85
C ASP A 14 -3.06 -4.08 11.44
N THR A 15 -4.33 -3.75 11.26
CA THR A 15 -5.02 -3.93 10.00
C THR A 15 -5.27 -2.59 9.32
N LEU A 16 -5.00 -2.54 8.02
CA LEU A 16 -5.35 -1.40 7.17
C LEU A 16 -6.54 -1.77 6.31
N SER A 17 -7.54 -0.90 6.32
CA SER A 17 -8.74 -1.05 5.49
C SER A 17 -8.76 0.05 4.44
N PHE A 18 -9.20 -0.31 3.24
CA PHE A 18 -9.25 0.61 2.12
C PHE A 18 -10.67 0.72 1.58
N GLU A 19 -11.17 1.94 1.44
CA GLU A 19 -12.42 2.21 0.76
C GLU A 19 -12.10 3.05 -0.47
N MET A 20 -12.46 2.55 -1.63
CA MET A 20 -12.13 3.20 -2.89
C MET A 20 -13.38 3.47 -3.70
N THR A 21 -13.34 4.57 -4.47
CA THR A 21 -14.47 4.97 -5.30
C THR A 21 -14.23 4.64 -6.76
N ASN A 22 -15.33 4.41 -7.48
CA ASN A 22 -15.36 4.33 -8.96
C ASN A 22 -14.29 3.37 -9.53
N GLU A 23 -13.51 3.86 -10.47
CA GLU A 23 -12.49 3.07 -11.16
C GLU A 23 -11.41 2.53 -10.23
N LEU A 24 -11.13 3.24 -9.15
CA LEU A 24 -10.13 2.79 -8.18
C LEU A 24 -10.55 1.48 -7.50
N ALA A 25 -11.84 1.31 -7.29
CA ALA A 25 -12.36 0.07 -6.70
C ALA A 25 -12.29 -1.10 -7.68
N ASP A 26 -12.38 -0.82 -8.97
CA ASP A 26 -12.42 -1.84 -10.02
C ASP A 26 -11.03 -2.23 -10.52
N SER A 27 -10.02 -1.39 -10.27
CA SER A 27 -8.67 -1.63 -10.78
C SER A 27 -7.64 -1.37 -9.68
N SER A 28 -7.03 -2.44 -9.19
CA SER A 28 -5.95 -2.32 -8.19
C SER A 28 -4.76 -1.55 -8.74
N HIS A 29 -4.53 -1.64 -10.04
CA HIS A 29 -3.43 -0.92 -10.69
C HIS A 29 -3.64 0.60 -10.60
N GLU A 30 -4.85 1.05 -10.91
CA GLU A 30 -5.21 2.47 -10.81
C GLU A 30 -5.14 2.95 -9.36
N ALA A 31 -5.59 2.12 -8.42
CA ALA A 31 -5.54 2.45 -7.00
C ALA A 31 -4.09 2.64 -6.53
N ILE A 32 -3.20 1.75 -6.95
CA ILE A 32 -1.79 1.83 -6.60
C ILE A 32 -1.16 3.11 -7.17
N PHE A 33 -1.42 3.42 -8.42
CA PHE A 33 -0.93 4.66 -9.03
C PHE A 33 -1.45 5.90 -8.32
N PHE A 34 -2.72 5.89 -7.94
CA PHE A 34 -3.32 6.98 -7.19
C PHE A 34 -2.56 7.22 -5.87
N LEU A 35 -2.26 6.13 -5.15
CA LEU A 35 -1.53 6.21 -3.88
C LEU A 35 -0.09 6.70 -4.08
N ILE A 36 0.57 6.25 -5.16
CA ILE A 36 1.91 6.70 -5.46
C ILE A 36 1.94 8.21 -5.71
N ARG A 37 0.99 8.71 -6.50
CA ARG A 37 0.89 10.14 -6.79
C ARG A 37 0.60 10.94 -5.53
N ALA A 38 -0.31 10.45 -4.70
CA ALA A 38 -0.65 11.12 -3.45
C ALA A 38 0.54 11.17 -2.50
N THR A 39 1.25 10.06 -2.36
CA THR A 39 2.44 9.98 -1.52
C THR A 39 3.53 10.92 -2.01
N SER A 40 3.76 10.93 -3.31
CA SER A 40 4.74 11.82 -3.94
C SER A 40 4.41 13.29 -3.68
N ALA A 41 3.14 13.65 -3.84
CA ALA A 41 2.70 15.03 -3.60
C ALA A 41 2.88 15.43 -2.13
N LEU A 42 2.60 14.52 -1.22
CA LEU A 42 2.78 14.78 0.21
C LEU A 42 4.25 14.98 0.55
N ILE A 43 5.12 14.11 0.03
CA ILE A 43 6.57 14.24 0.25
C ILE A 43 7.05 15.60 -0.28
N ALA A 44 6.62 15.96 -1.47
CA ALA A 44 7.01 17.23 -2.08
C ALA A 44 6.56 18.42 -1.23
N SER A 45 5.37 18.34 -0.64
CA SER A 45 4.82 19.45 0.14
C SER A 45 5.54 19.68 1.47
N VAL A 46 6.16 18.63 2.03
CA VAL A 46 6.85 18.74 3.34
C VAL A 46 8.36 18.80 3.21
N THR A 47 8.90 18.65 2.01
CA THR A 47 10.34 18.70 1.77
C THR A 47 10.82 20.15 1.76
N LYS A 48 11.92 20.39 2.46
CA LYS A 48 12.51 21.73 2.56
C LYS A 48 13.09 22.16 1.21
N ASP A 49 13.05 23.47 0.97
CA ASP A 49 13.53 24.05 -0.30
C ASP A 49 15.01 23.79 -0.57
N ASP A 50 15.80 23.64 0.48
CA ASP A 50 17.25 23.42 0.36
C ASP A 50 17.64 21.95 0.27
N ALA A 51 16.68 21.05 0.34
CA ALA A 51 16.95 19.61 0.21
C ALA A 51 17.14 19.22 -1.24
N ASP A 52 18.08 18.30 -1.49
CA ASP A 52 18.32 17.78 -2.83
C ASP A 52 17.18 16.79 -3.19
N PRO A 53 16.40 17.08 -4.25
CA PRO A 53 15.30 16.19 -4.64
C PRO A 53 15.71 14.75 -4.87
N LYS A 54 16.89 14.50 -5.45
CA LYS A 54 17.36 13.15 -5.73
C LYS A 54 17.68 12.38 -4.46
N GLU A 55 18.32 13.06 -3.49
CA GLU A 55 18.64 12.41 -2.22
C GLU A 55 17.39 12.05 -1.45
N VAL A 56 16.41 12.95 -1.41
CA VAL A 56 15.12 12.69 -0.77
C VAL A 56 14.42 11.53 -1.43
N ALA A 57 14.36 11.54 -2.76
CA ALA A 57 13.71 10.47 -3.52
C ALA A 57 14.38 9.11 -3.27
N GLU A 58 15.71 9.07 -3.24
CA GLU A 58 16.44 7.82 -2.98
C GLU A 58 16.18 7.29 -1.57
N ALA A 59 16.16 8.17 -0.59
CA ALA A 59 15.91 7.78 0.81
C ALA A 59 14.52 7.16 0.96
N PHE A 60 13.49 7.83 0.44
CA PHE A 60 12.13 7.30 0.49
C PHE A 60 11.99 6.05 -0.37
N GLY A 61 12.64 6.03 -1.53
CA GLY A 61 12.61 4.87 -2.42
C GLY A 61 13.16 3.62 -1.77
N LYS A 62 14.27 3.73 -1.06
CA LYS A 62 14.86 2.60 -0.34
C LYS A 62 13.96 2.10 0.77
N THR A 63 13.40 3.03 1.55
CA THR A 63 12.49 2.69 2.63
C THR A 63 11.24 2.00 2.08
N PHE A 64 10.65 2.58 1.02
CA PHE A 64 9.46 2.05 0.39
C PHE A 64 9.72 0.65 -0.19
N SER A 65 10.86 0.49 -0.84
CA SER A 65 11.24 -0.80 -1.44
C SER A 65 11.32 -1.91 -0.37
N ARG A 66 11.93 -1.60 0.77
CA ARG A 66 12.00 -2.56 1.88
C ARG A 66 10.63 -2.91 2.43
N HIS A 67 9.78 -1.92 2.61
CA HIS A 67 8.42 -2.15 3.11
C HIS A 67 7.61 -3.00 2.15
N ILE A 68 7.69 -2.70 0.86
CA ILE A 68 6.95 -3.47 -0.16
C ILE A 68 7.39 -4.93 -0.14
N ALA A 69 8.69 -5.18 -0.13
CA ALA A 69 9.22 -6.53 -0.14
C ALA A 69 8.78 -7.31 1.11
N GLN A 70 8.84 -6.68 2.27
CA GLN A 70 8.43 -7.30 3.52
C GLN A 70 6.94 -7.58 3.54
N ASP A 71 6.13 -6.62 3.10
CA ASP A 71 4.67 -6.77 3.06
C ASP A 71 4.24 -7.90 2.12
N ILE A 72 4.90 -8.02 0.97
CA ILE A 72 4.62 -9.12 0.04
C ILE A 72 4.94 -10.46 0.70
N GLN A 73 6.08 -10.54 1.38
CA GLN A 73 6.46 -11.78 2.05
C GLN A 73 5.50 -12.13 3.18
N ASP A 74 5.12 -11.15 3.98
CA ASP A 74 4.16 -11.35 5.07
C ASP A 74 2.81 -11.83 4.55
N GLU A 75 2.35 -11.24 3.44
CA GLU A 75 1.09 -11.64 2.82
C GLU A 75 1.13 -13.08 2.31
N ARG A 76 2.26 -13.46 1.70
CA ARG A 76 2.45 -14.83 1.23
C ARG A 76 2.50 -15.83 2.38
N ASP A 77 3.15 -15.45 3.48
CA ASP A 77 3.22 -16.29 4.66
C ASP A 77 1.85 -16.49 5.28
N CYS A 78 1.04 -15.43 5.33
CA CYS A 78 -0.34 -15.53 5.82
C CYS A 78 -1.17 -16.48 4.96
N ARG A 79 -1.05 -16.38 3.65
CA ARG A 79 -1.78 -17.26 2.73
C ARG A 79 -1.36 -18.71 2.89
N ALA A 80 -0.05 -18.93 3.08
CA ALA A 80 0.49 -20.29 3.30
C ALA A 80 -0.05 -20.90 4.59
N GLU A 81 -0.11 -20.09 5.66
CA GLU A 81 -0.67 -20.56 6.94
C GLU A 81 -2.14 -20.91 6.82
N GLU A 82 -2.92 -20.10 6.12
CA GLU A 82 -4.33 -20.36 5.89
C GLU A 82 -4.52 -21.67 5.10
N THR A 83 -3.68 -21.87 4.09
CA THR A 83 -3.73 -23.08 3.29
C THR A 83 -3.41 -24.32 4.13
N GLU A 84 -2.40 -24.24 4.97
CA GLU A 84 -2.03 -25.33 5.85
C GLU A 84 -3.13 -25.65 6.87
N LYS A 85 -3.77 -24.63 7.41
CA LYS A 85 -4.89 -24.83 8.34
C LYS A 85 -6.05 -25.53 7.66
N ALA A 86 -6.37 -25.13 6.42
CA ALA A 86 -7.43 -25.75 5.64
C ALA A 86 -7.11 -27.22 5.36
N LYS A 87 -5.88 -27.51 4.98
CA LYS A 87 -5.45 -28.90 4.74
C LYS A 87 -5.44 -29.73 6.01
N GLY A 88 -5.01 -29.13 7.10
CA GLY A 88 -5.01 -29.81 8.39
C GLY A 88 -6.42 -30.21 8.83
N GLY A 89 -7.38 -29.30 8.61
CA GLY A 89 -8.77 -29.58 8.90
C GLY A 89 -9.35 -30.71 8.04
N GLU A 90 -8.96 -30.77 6.79
CA GLU A 90 -9.44 -31.81 5.88
C GLU A 90 -8.93 -33.20 6.22
N LYS A 91 -7.75 -33.29 6.81
CA LYS A 91 -7.16 -34.57 7.18
C LYS A 91 -7.81 -35.20 8.40
N GLN A 92 -8.55 -34.44 9.13
CA GLN A 92 -9.26 -34.92 10.31
C GLN A 92 -10.67 -35.35 9.93
#